data_6697e73a88aec4f7fb2380da32592bee
#
_entry.id   6697e73a88aec4f7fb2380da32592bee
#
_cell.length_a   1.000
_cell.length_b   1.000
_cell.length_c   1.000
_cell.angle_alpha   90.00
_cell.angle_beta   90.00
_cell.angle_gamma   90.00
#
_symmetry.space_group_name_H-M   'P 1'
#
loop_
_entity.id
_entity.type
_entity.pdbx_description
1 polymer ?
#
loop_
_entity_poly.entity_id
_entity_poly.type
_entity_poly.pdbx_seq_one_letter_code
_entity_poly.pdbx_strand_id
1 'polypeptide(L)'
;MTVDELIDSWEGAWSGKDPDAFAPLCAADLHYEDPLTAEPLEGVDELVGHAERLWAAFPDVRLERTGERLANRRYVAAPCKLLGTHKESLEGLPATNRFVVLHCVFYCELQRGRLLRVRGFFDLYDAAVQLGVLPSRGSLGEKALLVLRGFGLRAARGQ
;
A
#
# COMPACT_ATOMS: atom_id res chain seq x y z
N MET A 1 -16.66 -19.63 -2.88
CA MET A 1 -15.82 -18.66 -2.13
C MET A 1 -16.64 -17.41 -1.87
N THR A 2 -16.83 -17.05 -0.63
CA THR A 2 -17.48 -15.80 -0.22
C THR A 2 -16.54 -14.62 -0.49
N VAL A 3 -17.07 -13.40 -0.44
CA VAL A 3 -16.23 -12.19 -0.58
C VAL A 3 -15.19 -12.10 0.55
N ASP A 4 -15.58 -12.46 1.77
CA ASP A 4 -14.64 -12.48 2.91
C ASP A 4 -13.51 -13.49 2.71
N GLU A 5 -13.81 -14.70 2.28
CA GLU A 5 -12.80 -15.73 1.97
C GLU A 5 -11.88 -15.31 0.81
N LEU A 6 -12.42 -14.60 -0.20
CA LEU A 6 -11.61 -14.05 -1.29
C LEU A 6 -10.61 -13.02 -0.79
N ILE A 7 -11.05 -12.10 0.08
CA ILE A 7 -10.16 -11.07 0.63
C ILE A 7 -9.20 -11.66 1.66
N ASP A 8 -9.61 -12.65 2.48
CA ASP A 8 -8.69 -13.38 3.35
C ASP A 8 -7.58 -14.07 2.55
N SER A 9 -7.95 -14.68 1.41
CA SER A 9 -6.98 -15.31 0.50
C SER A 9 -6.06 -14.28 -0.15
N TRP A 10 -6.57 -13.10 -0.51
CA TRP A 10 -5.77 -11.98 -1.01
C TRP A 10 -4.75 -11.49 0.01
N GLU A 11 -5.17 -11.23 1.24
CA GLU A 11 -4.29 -10.83 2.35
C GLU A 11 -3.28 -11.94 2.66
N GLY A 12 -3.72 -13.22 2.56
CA GLY A 12 -2.88 -14.39 2.72
C GLY A 12 -1.81 -14.52 1.64
N ALA A 13 -2.13 -14.22 0.37
CA ALA A 13 -1.16 -14.24 -0.72
C ALA A 13 -0.02 -13.23 -0.49
N TRP A 14 -0.35 -12.01 -0.10
CA TRP A 14 0.63 -10.98 0.27
C TRP A 14 1.50 -11.40 1.45
N SER A 15 0.89 -11.94 2.51
CA SER A 15 1.57 -12.31 3.76
C SER A 15 2.41 -13.58 3.60
N GLY A 16 1.94 -14.53 2.80
CA GLY A 16 2.61 -15.79 2.54
C GLY A 16 3.79 -15.68 1.57
N LYS A 17 3.88 -14.58 0.84
CA LYS A 17 4.87 -14.35 -0.22
C LYS A 17 4.88 -15.49 -1.25
N ASP A 18 3.67 -15.88 -1.64
CA ASP A 18 3.47 -16.93 -2.63
C ASP A 18 2.97 -16.29 -3.95
N PRO A 19 3.82 -16.20 -4.98
CA PRO A 19 3.43 -15.61 -6.26
C PRO A 19 2.29 -16.36 -6.94
N ASP A 20 2.18 -17.67 -6.75
CA ASP A 20 1.15 -18.50 -7.38
C ASP A 20 -0.24 -18.32 -6.72
N ALA A 21 -0.27 -17.79 -5.49
CA ALA A 21 -1.52 -17.60 -4.76
C ALA A 21 -2.43 -16.50 -5.35
N PHE A 22 -1.92 -15.57 -6.17
CA PHE A 22 -2.72 -14.51 -6.77
C PHE A 22 -3.59 -14.97 -7.94
N ALA A 23 -3.06 -15.87 -8.79
CA ALA A 23 -3.73 -16.26 -10.03
C ALA A 23 -5.16 -16.79 -9.85
N PRO A 24 -5.47 -17.67 -8.87
CA PRO A 24 -6.83 -18.16 -8.66
C PRO A 24 -7.80 -17.08 -8.16
N LEU A 25 -7.31 -16.00 -7.57
CA LEU A 25 -8.11 -14.92 -6.98
C LEU A 25 -8.49 -13.84 -8.00
N CYS A 26 -7.72 -13.71 -9.06
CA CYS A 26 -7.80 -12.61 -10.01
C CYS A 26 -8.49 -13.01 -11.32
N ALA A 27 -9.19 -12.07 -11.95
CA ALA A 27 -9.63 -12.19 -13.32
C ALA A 27 -8.44 -12.11 -14.28
N ALA A 28 -8.56 -12.68 -15.48
CA ALA A 28 -7.48 -12.68 -16.48
C ALA A 28 -7.07 -11.25 -16.90
N ASP A 29 -8.03 -10.34 -16.90
CA ASP A 29 -7.89 -8.92 -17.22
C ASP A 29 -7.82 -8.05 -15.94
N LEU A 30 -7.17 -8.57 -14.89
CA LEU A 30 -6.92 -7.83 -13.65
C LEU A 30 -6.27 -6.47 -13.94
N HIS A 31 -6.77 -5.46 -13.24
CA HIS A 31 -6.18 -4.13 -13.20
C HIS A 31 -5.86 -3.78 -11.73
N TYR A 32 -4.58 -3.54 -11.43
CA TYR A 32 -4.11 -3.23 -10.07
C TYR A 32 -3.37 -1.91 -10.03
N GLU A 33 -3.63 -1.12 -9.01
CA GLU A 33 -2.87 0.09 -8.71
C GLU A 33 -2.79 0.34 -7.20
N ASP A 34 -1.68 0.90 -6.78
CA ASP A 34 -1.47 1.45 -5.45
C ASP A 34 -0.52 2.67 -5.53
N PRO A 35 -0.28 3.40 -4.42
CA PRO A 35 0.59 4.57 -4.45
C PRO A 35 2.08 4.31 -4.81
N LEU A 36 2.50 3.04 -4.86
CA LEU A 36 3.87 2.63 -5.23
C LEU A 36 3.96 2.18 -6.70
N THR A 37 2.84 2.09 -7.41
CA THR A 37 2.84 1.81 -8.85
C THR A 37 2.93 3.12 -9.63
N ALA A 38 3.88 3.22 -10.56
CA ALA A 38 4.01 4.39 -11.42
C ALA A 38 2.83 4.51 -12.39
N GLU A 39 2.38 3.36 -12.90
CA GLU A 39 1.19 3.20 -13.75
C GLU A 39 0.40 1.99 -13.28
N PRO A 40 -0.90 1.90 -13.59
CA PRO A 40 -1.68 0.71 -13.30
C PRO A 40 -1.05 -0.54 -13.92
N LEU A 41 -1.09 -1.64 -13.16
CA LEU A 41 -0.58 -2.93 -13.60
C LEU A 41 -1.70 -3.74 -14.26
N GLU A 42 -1.37 -4.42 -15.35
CA GLU A 42 -2.30 -5.22 -16.13
C GLU A 42 -1.96 -6.71 -16.02
N GLY A 43 -2.91 -7.48 -15.50
CA GLY A 43 -2.76 -8.92 -15.31
C GLY A 43 -1.96 -9.32 -14.07
N VAL A 44 -2.01 -10.62 -13.78
CA VAL A 44 -1.42 -11.20 -12.56
C VAL A 44 0.11 -11.15 -12.58
N ASP A 45 0.73 -11.31 -13.75
CA ASP A 45 2.21 -11.36 -13.84
C ASP A 45 2.85 -10.02 -13.43
N GLU A 46 2.25 -8.89 -13.82
CA GLU A 46 2.74 -7.57 -13.39
C GLU A 46 2.51 -7.35 -11.89
N LEU A 47 1.37 -7.81 -11.36
CA LEU A 47 1.09 -7.77 -9.93
C LEU A 47 2.12 -8.59 -9.14
N VAL A 48 2.42 -9.81 -9.60
CA VAL A 48 3.43 -10.67 -8.97
C VAL A 48 4.80 -9.99 -8.95
N GLY A 49 5.23 -9.40 -10.08
CA GLY A 49 6.49 -8.66 -10.14
C GLY A 49 6.52 -7.47 -9.16
N HIS A 50 5.40 -6.78 -8.98
CA HIS A 50 5.27 -5.72 -7.99
C HIS A 50 5.34 -6.26 -6.55
N ALA A 51 4.63 -7.36 -6.27
CA ALA A 51 4.66 -8.01 -4.96
C ALA A 51 6.07 -8.50 -4.60
N GLU A 52 6.79 -9.10 -5.52
CA GLU A 52 8.16 -9.58 -5.31
C GLU A 52 9.13 -8.44 -4.94
N ARG A 53 8.98 -7.26 -5.55
CA ARG A 53 9.77 -6.07 -5.16
C ARG A 53 9.47 -5.63 -3.72
N LEU A 54 8.19 -5.65 -3.32
CA LEU A 54 7.79 -5.31 -1.95
C LEU A 54 8.27 -6.37 -0.95
N TRP A 55 8.20 -7.66 -1.29
CA TRP A 55 8.71 -8.73 -0.44
C TRP A 55 10.22 -8.70 -0.27
N ALA A 56 10.97 -8.31 -1.31
CA ALA A 56 12.41 -8.09 -1.20
C ALA A 56 12.72 -6.94 -0.23
N ALA A 57 12.00 -5.84 -0.33
CA ALA A 57 12.20 -4.67 0.54
C ALA A 57 11.74 -4.92 1.98
N PHE A 58 10.69 -5.72 2.17
CA PHE A 58 10.09 -6.06 3.47
C PHE A 58 9.94 -7.57 3.62
N PRO A 59 11.03 -8.32 3.93
CA PRO A 59 10.99 -9.79 3.97
C PRO A 59 10.03 -10.38 5.00
N ASP A 60 9.68 -9.63 6.02
CA ASP A 60 8.74 -10.00 7.10
C ASP A 60 7.34 -9.40 6.90
N VAL A 61 7.04 -8.92 5.70
CA VAL A 61 5.75 -8.26 5.42
C VAL A 61 4.57 -9.18 5.68
N ARG A 62 3.54 -8.61 6.27
CA ARG A 62 2.23 -9.24 6.44
C ARG A 62 1.11 -8.22 6.40
N LEU A 63 -0.05 -8.64 5.96
CA LEU A 63 -1.29 -7.89 6.01
C LEU A 63 -2.15 -8.40 7.17
N GLU A 64 -2.77 -7.46 7.89
CA GLU A 64 -3.70 -7.75 8.97
C GLU A 64 -4.98 -6.93 8.79
N ARG A 65 -6.13 -7.57 8.86
CA ARG A 65 -7.44 -6.91 8.86
C ARG A 65 -7.55 -5.94 10.04
N THR A 66 -8.07 -4.74 9.80
CA THR A 66 -8.22 -3.71 10.85
C THR A 66 -9.66 -3.31 11.16
N GLY A 67 -10.62 -3.73 10.34
CA GLY A 67 -12.02 -3.34 10.53
C GLY A 67 -12.99 -4.16 9.71
N GLU A 68 -14.26 -3.73 9.73
CA GLU A 68 -15.30 -4.35 8.93
C GLU A 68 -15.06 -4.12 7.44
N ARG A 69 -15.25 -5.17 6.66
CA ARG A 69 -15.28 -5.09 5.20
C ARG A 69 -16.67 -4.67 4.74
N LEU A 70 -16.74 -3.65 3.90
CA LEU A 70 -17.97 -3.18 3.32
C LEU A 70 -18.09 -3.76 1.91
N ALA A 71 -19.06 -4.66 1.70
CA ALA A 71 -19.16 -5.40 0.46
C ALA A 71 -20.60 -5.47 -0.08
N ASN A 72 -20.69 -5.55 -1.40
CA ASN A 72 -21.87 -5.98 -2.12
C ASN A 72 -21.46 -7.04 -3.17
N ARG A 73 -22.36 -7.38 -4.10
CA ARG A 73 -22.06 -8.41 -5.11
C ARG A 73 -20.93 -8.05 -6.07
N ARG A 74 -20.58 -6.77 -6.19
CA ARG A 74 -19.65 -6.26 -7.19
C ARG A 74 -18.43 -5.55 -6.59
N TYR A 75 -18.57 -4.98 -5.42
CA TYR A 75 -17.52 -4.17 -4.80
C TYR A 75 -17.25 -4.58 -3.36
N VAL A 76 -16.00 -4.44 -2.96
CA VAL A 76 -15.58 -4.59 -1.56
C VAL A 76 -14.54 -3.54 -1.20
N ALA A 77 -14.72 -2.94 -0.02
CA ALA A 77 -13.70 -2.11 0.63
C ALA A 77 -13.18 -2.87 1.86
N ALA A 78 -11.90 -3.17 1.88
CA ALA A 78 -11.25 -4.00 2.88
C ALA A 78 -10.16 -3.20 3.62
N PRO A 79 -10.47 -2.69 4.83
CA PRO A 79 -9.48 -2.00 5.65
C PRO A 79 -8.49 -3.00 6.25
N CYS A 80 -7.21 -2.69 6.13
CA CYS A 80 -6.13 -3.50 6.65
C CYS A 80 -4.92 -2.63 7.04
N LYS A 81 -3.91 -3.25 7.57
CA LYS A 81 -2.58 -2.66 7.75
C LYS A 81 -1.53 -3.62 7.22
N LEU A 82 -0.53 -3.06 6.60
CA LEU A 82 0.68 -3.75 6.20
C LEU A 82 1.75 -3.49 7.26
N LEU A 83 2.38 -4.54 7.76
CA LEU A 83 3.46 -4.46 8.73
C LEU A 83 4.71 -5.10 8.13
N GLY A 84 5.85 -4.49 8.36
CA GLY A 84 7.11 -5.04 7.90
C GLY A 84 8.30 -4.17 8.26
N THR A 85 9.49 -4.74 8.14
CA THR A 85 10.76 -4.05 8.37
C THR A 85 11.43 -3.78 7.04
N HIS A 86 11.78 -2.52 6.79
CA HIS A 86 12.44 -2.07 5.56
C HIS A 86 13.91 -2.50 5.55
N LYS A 87 14.21 -3.61 4.89
CA LYS A 87 15.52 -4.27 4.89
C LYS A 87 16.35 -4.04 3.62
N GLU A 88 15.67 -3.82 2.48
CA GLU A 88 16.33 -3.58 1.20
C GLU A 88 15.80 -2.30 0.55
N SER A 89 16.50 -1.78 -0.44
CA SER A 89 16.08 -0.55 -1.11
C SER A 89 14.73 -0.73 -1.84
N LEU A 90 13.92 0.32 -1.80
CA LEU A 90 12.63 0.37 -2.49
C LEU A 90 12.50 1.73 -3.18
N GLU A 91 12.25 1.74 -4.49
CA GLU A 91 12.03 2.95 -5.30
C GLU A 91 13.11 4.04 -5.06
N GLY A 92 14.37 3.62 -4.97
CA GLY A 92 15.51 4.50 -4.73
C GLY A 92 15.73 4.89 -3.27
N LEU A 93 14.86 4.50 -2.35
CA LEU A 93 15.07 4.68 -0.92
C LEU A 93 15.94 3.56 -0.38
N PRO A 94 17.15 3.83 0.14
CA PRO A 94 17.99 2.83 0.78
C PRO A 94 17.31 2.21 2.00
N ALA A 95 17.68 0.97 2.35
CA ALA A 95 17.20 0.29 3.54
C ALA A 95 17.32 1.13 4.80
N THR A 96 16.23 1.31 5.52
CA THR A 96 16.20 2.10 6.77
C THR A 96 16.30 1.24 8.01
N ASN A 97 16.10 -0.07 7.90
CA ASN A 97 16.00 -1.05 8.99
C ASN A 97 14.88 -0.72 10.01
N ARG A 98 13.93 0.10 9.63
CA ARG A 98 12.81 0.50 10.50
C ARG A 98 11.61 -0.39 10.26
N PHE A 99 10.90 -0.70 11.35
CA PHE A 99 9.60 -1.34 11.30
C PHE A 99 8.53 -0.31 10.96
N VAL A 100 7.63 -0.67 10.05
CA VAL A 100 6.56 0.21 9.55
C VAL A 100 5.21 -0.45 9.75
N VAL A 101 4.24 0.33 10.17
CA VAL A 101 2.82 -0.02 10.18
C VAL A 101 2.13 0.92 9.19
N LEU A 102 1.76 0.39 8.04
CA LEU A 102 1.12 1.14 6.96
C LEU A 102 -0.39 0.84 6.95
N HIS A 103 -1.21 1.81 7.32
CA HIS A 103 -2.66 1.68 7.18
C HIS A 103 -3.07 1.79 5.73
N CYS A 104 -3.96 0.90 5.31
CA CYS A 104 -4.44 0.82 3.95
C CYS A 104 -5.90 0.35 3.85
N VAL A 105 -6.49 0.63 2.70
CA VAL A 105 -7.78 0.08 2.28
C VAL A 105 -7.62 -0.44 0.87
N PHE A 106 -7.93 -1.71 0.64
CA PHE A 106 -8.11 -2.21 -0.71
C PHE A 106 -9.56 -2.01 -1.14
N TYR A 107 -9.75 -1.27 -2.22
CA TYR A 107 -11.03 -1.13 -2.89
C TYR A 107 -11.02 -1.99 -4.14
N CYS A 108 -11.91 -2.98 -4.18
CA CYS A 108 -11.90 -4.00 -5.21
C CYS A 108 -13.24 -4.03 -5.96
N GLU A 109 -13.16 -4.19 -7.28
CA GLU A 109 -14.28 -4.57 -8.13
C GLU A 109 -14.18 -6.06 -8.45
N LEU A 110 -15.30 -6.76 -8.31
CA LEU A 110 -15.40 -8.20 -8.51
C LEU A 110 -16.10 -8.53 -9.82
N GLN A 111 -15.59 -9.51 -10.53
CA GLN A 111 -16.24 -10.11 -11.69
C GLN A 111 -16.26 -11.63 -11.54
N ARG A 112 -17.45 -12.23 -11.55
CA ARG A 112 -17.63 -13.69 -11.41
C ARG A 112 -16.91 -14.30 -10.21
N GLY A 113 -16.89 -13.58 -9.07
CA GLY A 113 -16.23 -14.02 -7.83
C GLY A 113 -14.70 -13.89 -7.83
N ARG A 114 -14.12 -13.14 -8.78
CA ARG A 114 -12.68 -12.85 -8.85
C ARG A 114 -12.43 -11.35 -8.83
N LEU A 115 -11.23 -10.97 -8.42
CA LEU A 115 -10.76 -9.58 -8.42
C LEU A 115 -10.51 -9.12 -9.85
N LEU A 116 -11.28 -8.13 -10.33
CA LEU A 116 -11.13 -7.52 -11.64
C LEU A 116 -10.31 -6.23 -11.56
N ARG A 117 -10.64 -5.37 -10.59
CA ARG A 117 -9.90 -4.14 -10.33
C ARG A 117 -9.60 -4.05 -8.85
N VAL A 118 -8.37 -3.74 -8.52
CA VAL A 118 -7.93 -3.54 -7.13
C VAL A 118 -7.17 -2.24 -7.04
N ARG A 119 -7.63 -1.35 -6.17
CA ARG A 119 -6.93 -0.12 -5.84
C ARG A 119 -6.57 -0.11 -4.36
N GLY A 120 -5.28 -0.03 -4.07
CA GLY A 120 -4.77 0.19 -2.72
C GLY A 120 -4.72 1.68 -2.39
N PHE A 121 -5.32 2.06 -1.26
CA PHE A 121 -5.18 3.39 -0.67
C PHE A 121 -4.29 3.27 0.56
N PHE A 122 -3.07 3.78 0.47
CA PHE A 122 -2.06 3.66 1.52
C PHE A 122 -1.79 5.01 2.17
N ASP A 123 -1.65 5.03 3.49
CA ASP A 123 -1.15 6.21 4.22
C ASP A 123 0.37 6.33 4.05
N LEU A 124 0.80 6.74 2.85
CA LEU A 124 2.21 6.89 2.55
C LEU A 124 2.88 8.02 3.32
N TYR A 125 2.14 9.04 3.71
CA TYR A 125 2.72 10.13 4.49
C TYR A 125 3.19 9.61 5.85
N ASP A 126 2.34 8.88 6.57
CA ASP A 126 2.70 8.30 7.86
C ASP A 126 3.83 7.27 7.72
N ALA A 127 3.78 6.41 6.70
CA ALA A 127 4.85 5.48 6.39
C ALA A 127 6.19 6.20 6.15
N ALA A 128 6.20 7.29 5.40
CA ALA A 128 7.40 8.08 5.13
C ALA A 128 7.97 8.73 6.40
N VAL A 129 7.10 9.16 7.33
CA VAL A 129 7.52 9.63 8.66
C VAL A 129 8.13 8.49 9.47
N GLN A 130 7.50 7.32 9.52
CA GLN A 130 8.01 6.15 10.22
C GLN A 130 9.38 5.69 9.69
N LEU A 131 9.58 5.76 8.37
CA LEU A 131 10.84 5.45 7.71
C LEU A 131 11.93 6.54 7.90
N GLY A 132 11.56 7.70 8.41
CA GLY A 132 12.47 8.82 8.59
C GLY A 132 12.75 9.62 7.32
N VAL A 133 11.93 9.44 6.26
CA VAL A 133 12.03 10.17 4.98
C VAL A 133 11.43 11.56 5.11
N LEU A 134 10.34 11.67 5.85
CA LEU A 134 9.66 12.94 6.16
C LEU A 134 9.71 13.25 7.65
N PRO A 135 9.76 14.55 8.02
CA PRO A 135 9.70 14.96 9.42
C PRO A 135 8.30 14.71 10.01
N SER A 136 8.25 14.44 11.32
CA SER A 136 6.97 14.29 12.04
C SER A 136 6.15 15.58 11.97
N ARG A 137 4.81 15.43 11.93
CA ARG A 137 3.88 16.57 11.93
C ARG A 137 4.07 17.44 13.17
N GLY A 138 4.05 18.77 12.97
CA GLY A 138 4.24 19.75 14.03
C GLY A 138 5.68 19.92 14.50
N SER A 139 6.63 19.15 13.98
CA SER A 139 8.05 19.26 14.32
C SER A 139 8.71 20.49 13.71
N LEU A 140 9.87 20.88 14.24
CA LEU A 140 10.69 21.94 13.64
C LEU A 140 11.15 21.56 12.23
N GLY A 141 11.39 20.26 11.97
CA GLY A 141 11.76 19.76 10.65
C GLY A 141 10.64 19.97 9.63
N GLU A 142 9.37 19.72 9.98
CA GLU A 142 8.23 20.01 9.10
C GLU A 142 8.12 21.51 8.81
N LYS A 143 8.25 22.35 9.83
CA LYS A 143 8.25 23.81 9.65
C LYS A 143 9.36 24.28 8.72
N ALA A 144 10.57 23.73 8.88
CA ALA A 144 11.69 24.03 8.00
C ALA A 144 11.42 23.59 6.56
N LEU A 145 10.83 22.40 6.34
CA LEU A 145 10.47 21.91 5.03
C LEU A 145 9.42 22.82 4.34
N LEU A 146 8.40 23.26 5.08
CA LEU A 146 7.39 24.18 4.57
C LEU A 146 7.98 25.54 4.19
N VAL A 147 8.91 26.07 4.99
CA VAL A 147 9.64 27.31 4.68
C VAL A 147 10.47 27.15 3.42
N LEU A 148 11.23 26.07 3.27
CA LEU A 148 12.01 25.78 2.06
C LEU A 148 11.14 25.69 0.80
N ARG A 149 9.90 25.23 0.93
CA ARG A 149 8.89 25.20 -0.16
C ARG A 149 8.18 26.53 -0.36
N GLY A 150 8.51 27.58 0.41
CA GLY A 150 7.94 28.94 0.28
C GLY A 150 6.61 29.16 0.97
N PHE A 151 6.07 28.18 1.70
CA PHE A 151 4.78 28.32 2.38
C PHE A 151 4.82 29.21 3.63
N GLY A 152 5.98 29.33 4.29
CA GLY A 152 6.16 30.16 5.49
C GLY A 152 6.54 31.62 5.22
N LEU A 153 7.04 31.95 4.03
CA LEU A 153 7.57 33.28 3.72
C LEU A 153 6.50 34.33 3.40
N ARG A 154 5.29 33.90 3.04
CA ARG A 154 4.18 34.80 2.72
C ARG A 154 3.54 35.44 3.96
N ALA A 155 3.60 34.79 5.11
CA ALA A 155 3.06 35.33 6.36
C ALA A 155 3.90 36.49 6.95
N ALA A 156 5.18 36.59 6.60
CA ALA A 156 6.09 37.63 7.10
C ALA A 156 6.08 38.93 6.27
N ARG A 157 5.43 38.95 5.11
CA ARG A 157 5.33 40.15 4.23
C ARG A 157 4.02 40.94 4.34
N GLY A 158 3.16 40.54 5.26
CA GLY A 158 1.84 41.15 5.46
C GLY A 158 1.70 41.96 6.75
N GLN A 159 2.79 42.55 7.29
CA GLN A 159 2.75 43.56 8.34
C GLN A 159 3.44 44.81 7.88
#